data_4423a13dd124631227eec16517b2e239
#
_entry.id   4423a13dd124631227eec16517b2e239
#
_cell.length_a   1.000
_cell.length_b   1.000
_cell.length_c   1.000
_cell.angle_alpha   90.00
_cell.angle_beta   90.00
_cell.angle_gamma   90.00
#
_symmetry.space_group_name_H-M   'P 1'
#
loop_
_entity.id
_entity.type
_entity.pdbx_description
1 polymer ?
#
loop_
_entity_poly.entity_id
_entity_poly.type
_entity_poly.pdbx_seq_one_letter_code
_entity_poly.pdbx_strand_id
1 'polypeptide(L)'
;MALPDVVSRAEWLAARFEVSVRTVERDINALQQSGVPIYAESGRRGGYCLDKARTLPPVNLTPGEAVAMALALRRLEGTPFRATAGSALRKLVAAMQGDDAAAAHDLAGRIHLLGDPGTTPSVPRMVADALYTRRVLRIGYVDRGGVSTMREIEPLGYVGTATYWYLMAWCRLRDTLRAFRTDRITSVSVTAEVPIPRSLRTEDLDIPPGKVHQLTLS
;
A
#
# COMPACT_ATOMS: atom_id res chain seq x y z
N MET A 1 -2.25 -3.03 -29.60
CA MET A 1 -0.81 -3.24 -29.85
C MET A 1 -0.06 -2.39 -28.84
N ALA A 2 0.42 -2.98 -27.74
CA ALA A 2 1.16 -2.26 -26.71
C ALA A 2 2.49 -1.79 -27.30
N LEU A 3 2.84 -0.51 -27.12
CA LEU A 3 4.18 0.00 -27.47
C LEU A 3 5.19 -0.77 -26.61
N PRO A 4 6.31 -1.23 -27.18
CA PRO A 4 7.33 -1.93 -26.41
C PRO A 4 7.82 -1.03 -25.28
N ASP A 5 8.02 -1.63 -24.11
CA ASP A 5 8.60 -0.95 -22.97
C ASP A 5 9.98 -0.43 -23.38
N VAL A 6 10.19 0.87 -23.22
CA VAL A 6 11.45 1.50 -23.58
C VAL A 6 12.49 1.16 -22.52
N VAL A 7 13.37 0.24 -22.83
CA VAL A 7 14.52 -0.09 -21.98
C VAL A 7 15.56 1.02 -22.11
N SER A 8 15.82 1.73 -21.03
CA SER A 8 16.82 2.81 -20.98
C SER A 8 18.04 2.38 -20.18
N ARG A 9 19.22 2.42 -20.80
CA ARG A 9 20.49 2.07 -20.13
C ARG A 9 20.94 3.19 -19.19
N ALA A 10 21.57 2.81 -18.08
CA ALA A 10 22.10 3.77 -17.12
C ALA A 10 23.07 4.77 -17.75
N GLU A 11 23.93 4.31 -18.67
CA GLU A 11 24.88 5.16 -19.38
C GLU A 11 24.18 6.16 -20.30
N TRP A 12 23.11 5.74 -20.98
CA TRP A 12 22.33 6.62 -21.84
C TRP A 12 21.59 7.68 -21.02
N LEU A 13 21.01 7.30 -19.88
CA LEU A 13 20.38 8.23 -18.95
C LEU A 13 21.40 9.21 -18.36
N ALA A 14 22.58 8.72 -17.97
CA ALA A 14 23.66 9.54 -17.46
C ALA A 14 24.09 10.61 -18.48
N ALA A 15 24.30 10.22 -19.74
CA ALA A 15 24.63 11.14 -20.83
C ALA A 15 23.48 12.13 -21.12
N ARG A 16 22.23 11.66 -21.11
CA ARG A 16 21.04 12.48 -21.41
C ARG A 16 20.77 13.56 -20.38
N PHE A 17 21.04 13.28 -19.11
CA PHE A 17 20.82 14.18 -17.97
C PHE A 17 22.10 14.85 -17.45
N GLU A 18 23.25 14.61 -18.12
CA GLU A 18 24.56 15.20 -17.75
C GLU A 18 24.98 14.90 -16.31
N VAL A 19 24.72 13.68 -15.85
CA VAL A 19 25.04 13.19 -14.51
C VAL A 19 25.86 11.91 -14.56
N SER A 20 26.40 11.48 -13.42
CA SER A 20 27.10 10.19 -13.34
C SER A 20 26.14 9.00 -13.38
N VAL A 21 26.60 7.84 -13.85
CA VAL A 21 25.85 6.57 -13.78
C VAL A 21 25.42 6.27 -12.34
N ARG A 22 26.30 6.51 -11.35
CA ARG A 22 26.00 6.36 -9.93
C ARG A 22 24.84 7.26 -9.46
N THR A 23 24.75 8.47 -10.02
CA THR A 23 23.61 9.38 -9.74
C THR A 23 22.32 8.80 -10.27
N VAL A 24 22.33 8.29 -11.53
CA VAL A 24 21.17 7.64 -12.15
C VAL A 24 20.70 6.44 -11.32
N GLU A 25 21.61 5.56 -10.91
CA GLU A 25 21.27 4.38 -10.09
C GLU A 25 20.65 4.77 -8.75
N ARG A 26 21.22 5.79 -8.08
CA ARG A 26 20.68 6.31 -6.82
C ARG A 26 19.26 6.88 -7.02
N ASP A 27 19.06 7.64 -8.09
CA ASP A 27 17.79 8.31 -8.35
C ASP A 27 16.71 7.30 -8.79
N ILE A 28 17.07 6.28 -9.55
CA ILE A 28 16.19 5.15 -9.87
C ILE A 28 15.80 4.38 -8.60
N ASN A 29 16.75 4.10 -7.72
CA ASN A 29 16.45 3.47 -6.43
C ASN A 29 15.48 4.33 -5.59
N ALA A 30 15.66 5.64 -5.57
CA ALA A 30 14.75 6.56 -4.88
C ALA A 30 13.33 6.54 -5.51
N LEU A 31 13.23 6.50 -6.84
CA LEU A 31 11.97 6.35 -7.56
C LEU A 31 11.29 5.01 -7.24
N GLN A 32 12.03 3.91 -7.25
CA GLN A 32 11.50 2.59 -6.86
C GLN A 32 10.99 2.59 -5.41
N GLN A 33 11.74 3.18 -4.49
CA GLN A 33 11.31 3.33 -3.08
C GLN A 33 10.07 4.21 -2.94
N SER A 34 9.88 5.18 -3.83
CA SER A 34 8.65 5.99 -3.89
C SER A 34 7.48 5.27 -4.56
N GLY A 35 7.69 4.01 -5.03
CA GLY A 35 6.65 3.16 -5.62
C GLY A 35 6.45 3.39 -7.12
N VAL A 36 7.44 3.95 -7.84
CA VAL A 36 7.45 3.93 -9.30
C VAL A 36 7.84 2.52 -9.75
N PRO A 37 7.03 1.85 -10.60
CA PRO A 37 7.28 0.46 -11.00
C PRO A 37 8.37 0.40 -12.08
N ILE A 38 9.60 0.66 -11.67
CA ILE A 38 10.80 0.50 -12.51
C ILE A 38 11.41 -0.85 -12.17
N TYR A 39 11.74 -1.64 -13.18
CA TYR A 39 12.51 -2.88 -13.03
C TYR A 39 13.75 -2.87 -13.90
N ALA A 40 14.76 -3.63 -13.49
CA ALA A 40 15.99 -3.78 -14.25
C ALA A 40 15.90 -5.06 -15.08
N GLU A 41 16.14 -4.94 -16.38
CA GLU A 41 16.37 -6.09 -17.26
C GLU A 41 17.86 -6.40 -17.35
N SER A 42 18.21 -7.67 -17.11
CA SER A 42 19.58 -8.14 -17.21
C SER A 42 19.94 -8.53 -18.65
N GLY A 43 21.21 -8.32 -19.06
CA GLY A 43 21.73 -8.79 -20.33
C GLY A 43 22.34 -7.71 -21.20
N ARG A 44 22.86 -8.12 -22.39
CA ARG A 44 23.60 -7.23 -23.31
C ARG A 44 22.78 -6.05 -23.86
N ARG A 45 21.44 -6.15 -23.81
CA ARG A 45 20.47 -5.09 -24.16
C ARG A 45 19.66 -4.66 -22.95
N GLY A 46 20.09 -5.03 -21.74
CA GLY A 46 19.43 -4.70 -20.50
C GLY A 46 19.48 -3.21 -20.15
N GLY A 47 18.74 -2.85 -19.14
CA GLY A 47 18.60 -1.48 -18.64
C GLY A 47 17.40 -1.36 -17.70
N TYR A 48 16.92 -0.15 -17.54
CA TYR A 48 15.74 0.14 -16.72
C TYR A 48 14.49 0.27 -17.57
N CYS A 49 13.42 -0.38 -17.14
CA CYS A 49 12.13 -0.39 -17.81
C CYS A 49 11.03 0.07 -16.85
N LEU A 50 10.14 0.92 -17.33
CA LEU A 50 8.95 1.33 -16.58
C LEU A 50 7.77 0.43 -16.94
N ASP A 51 7.24 -0.31 -15.96
CA ASP A 51 6.03 -1.12 -16.15
C ASP A 51 4.78 -0.22 -16.23
N LYS A 52 4.44 0.19 -17.44
CA LYS A 52 3.28 1.04 -17.70
C LYS A 52 1.95 0.35 -17.41
N ALA A 53 1.91 -0.98 -17.42
CA ALA A 53 0.69 -1.73 -17.10
C ALA A 53 0.32 -1.65 -15.61
N ARG A 54 1.28 -1.31 -14.76
CA ARG A 54 1.07 -1.11 -13.31
C ARG A 54 0.90 0.35 -12.91
N THR A 55 0.79 1.26 -13.86
CA THR A 55 0.52 2.69 -13.60
C THR A 55 -0.82 3.08 -14.18
N LEU A 56 -1.54 3.94 -13.47
CA LEU A 56 -2.71 4.59 -14.03
C LEU A 56 -2.28 5.58 -15.11
N PRO A 57 -3.09 5.78 -16.16
CA PRO A 57 -2.87 6.89 -17.11
C PRO A 57 -2.89 8.24 -16.37
N PRO A 58 -2.33 9.31 -16.95
CA PRO A 58 -2.41 10.64 -16.36
C PRO A 58 -3.86 11.01 -16.03
N VAL A 59 -4.09 11.41 -14.78
CA VAL A 59 -5.38 11.91 -14.30
C VAL A 59 -5.24 13.40 -14.04
N ASN A 60 -6.03 14.20 -14.74
CA ASN A 60 -6.07 15.64 -14.51
C ASN A 60 -6.96 15.94 -13.28
N LEU A 61 -6.37 16.55 -12.26
CA LEU A 61 -7.06 16.91 -11.03
C LEU A 61 -7.06 18.43 -10.88
N THR A 62 -8.19 18.98 -10.49
CA THR A 62 -8.28 20.36 -10.02
C THR A 62 -7.61 20.50 -8.65
N PRO A 63 -7.18 21.71 -8.23
CA PRO A 63 -6.62 21.94 -6.89
C PRO A 63 -7.52 21.42 -5.76
N GLY A 64 -8.84 21.62 -5.88
CA GLY A 64 -9.82 21.14 -4.89
C GLY A 64 -9.89 19.62 -4.78
N GLU A 65 -9.87 18.91 -5.92
CA GLU A 65 -9.85 17.44 -5.95
C GLU A 65 -8.54 16.87 -5.38
N ALA A 66 -7.41 17.52 -5.69
CA ALA A 66 -6.12 17.14 -5.13
C ALA A 66 -6.10 17.29 -3.60
N VAL A 67 -6.64 18.37 -3.04
CA VAL A 67 -6.77 18.59 -1.59
C VAL A 67 -7.72 17.56 -0.96
N ALA A 68 -8.86 17.27 -1.58
CA ALA A 68 -9.80 16.26 -1.10
C ALA A 68 -9.15 14.87 -1.04
N MET A 69 -8.41 14.48 -2.08
CA MET A 69 -7.65 13.23 -2.09
C MET A 69 -6.55 13.22 -1.02
N ALA A 70 -5.80 14.30 -0.86
CA ALA A 70 -4.77 14.42 0.17
C ALA A 70 -5.36 14.24 1.59
N LEU A 71 -6.53 14.85 1.84
CA LEU A 71 -7.27 14.72 3.09
C LEU A 71 -7.72 13.28 3.35
N ALA A 72 -8.27 12.62 2.33
CA ALA A 72 -8.69 11.21 2.42
C ALA A 72 -7.48 10.28 2.68
N LEU A 73 -6.35 10.49 1.98
CA LEU A 73 -5.13 9.71 2.16
C LEU A 73 -4.53 9.90 3.57
N ARG A 74 -4.60 11.12 4.14
CA ARG A 74 -4.17 11.39 5.51
C ARG A 74 -5.01 10.65 6.55
N ARG A 75 -6.32 10.45 6.31
CA ARG A 75 -7.18 9.68 7.20
C ARG A 75 -6.89 8.18 7.23
N LEU A 76 -6.03 7.68 6.33
CA LEU A 76 -5.58 6.29 6.30
C LEU A 76 -4.38 6.03 7.23
N GLU A 77 -3.89 7.01 7.98
CA GLU A 77 -2.91 6.78 9.04
C GLU A 77 -3.49 5.83 10.09
N GLY A 78 -2.68 4.87 10.55
CA GLY A 78 -3.15 3.82 11.49
C GLY A 78 -3.91 2.66 10.84
N THR A 79 -4.08 2.67 9.51
CA THR A 79 -4.70 1.58 8.76
C THR A 79 -3.63 0.72 8.06
N PRO A 80 -3.99 -0.48 7.56
CA PRO A 80 -3.11 -1.28 6.71
C PRO A 80 -2.63 -0.55 5.44
N PHE A 81 -3.35 0.50 5.03
CA PHE A 81 -3.07 1.26 3.80
C PHE A 81 -2.15 2.47 4.02
N ARG A 82 -1.67 2.73 5.24
CA ARG A 82 -0.82 3.89 5.58
C ARG A 82 0.37 4.08 4.63
N ALA A 83 1.14 3.03 4.39
CA ALA A 83 2.33 3.11 3.54
C ALA A 83 1.97 3.47 2.09
N THR A 84 0.96 2.82 1.54
CA THR A 84 0.44 3.05 0.19
C THR A 84 -0.17 4.45 0.07
N ALA A 85 -0.95 4.89 1.05
CA ALA A 85 -1.54 6.23 1.11
C ALA A 85 -0.45 7.32 1.16
N GLY A 86 0.59 7.14 1.99
CA GLY A 86 1.73 8.05 2.04
C GLY A 86 2.50 8.12 0.71
N SER A 87 2.66 6.99 0.01
CA SER A 87 3.26 6.97 -1.32
C SER A 87 2.39 7.71 -2.34
N ALA A 88 1.07 7.47 -2.35
CA ALA A 88 0.13 8.15 -3.23
C ALA A 88 0.10 9.66 -2.98
N LEU A 89 0.11 10.09 -1.71
CA LEU A 89 0.15 11.50 -1.34
C LEU A 89 1.41 12.19 -1.85
N ARG A 90 2.59 11.55 -1.72
CA ARG A 90 3.83 12.13 -2.27
C ARG A 90 3.78 12.29 -3.78
N LYS A 91 3.24 11.30 -4.50
CA LYS A 91 3.07 11.36 -5.97
C LYS A 91 2.09 12.46 -6.36
N LEU A 92 0.98 12.58 -5.64
CA LEU A 92 -0.01 13.64 -5.85
C LEU A 92 0.62 15.02 -5.70
N VAL A 93 1.35 15.25 -4.60
CA VAL A 93 2.05 16.53 -4.35
C VAL A 93 3.12 16.81 -5.41
N ALA A 94 3.90 15.80 -5.80
CA ALA A 94 4.93 15.94 -6.82
C ALA A 94 4.38 16.21 -8.23
N ALA A 95 3.14 15.81 -8.51
CA ALA A 95 2.48 16.04 -9.79
C ALA A 95 1.89 17.46 -9.91
N MET A 96 1.67 18.16 -8.79
CA MET A 96 1.17 19.53 -8.79
C MET A 96 2.28 20.49 -9.18
N GLN A 97 1.99 21.43 -10.09
CA GLN A 97 2.97 22.41 -10.59
C GLN A 97 2.34 23.81 -10.69
N GLY A 98 3.19 24.85 -10.61
CA GLY A 98 2.79 26.23 -10.85
C GLY A 98 1.67 26.75 -9.95
N ASP A 99 0.74 27.47 -10.53
CA ASP A 99 -0.37 28.13 -9.83
C ASP A 99 -1.34 27.15 -9.17
N ASP A 100 -1.52 25.97 -9.76
CA ASP A 100 -2.38 24.92 -9.18
C ASP A 100 -1.80 24.36 -7.88
N ALA A 101 -0.48 24.21 -7.81
CA ALA A 101 0.20 23.83 -6.56
C ALA A 101 0.02 24.91 -5.48
N ALA A 102 0.17 26.19 -5.84
CA ALA A 102 -0.03 27.29 -4.92
C ALA A 102 -1.48 27.35 -4.41
N ALA A 103 -2.47 27.19 -5.29
CA ALA A 103 -3.89 27.16 -4.93
C ALA A 103 -4.23 25.97 -4.03
N ALA A 104 -3.68 24.78 -4.31
CA ALA A 104 -3.87 23.60 -3.47
C ALA A 104 -3.25 23.78 -2.08
N HIS A 105 -2.05 24.38 -1.98
CA HIS A 105 -1.40 24.68 -0.71
C HIS A 105 -2.16 25.71 0.13
N ASP A 106 -2.64 26.81 -0.51
CA ASP A 106 -3.47 27.80 0.18
C ASP A 106 -4.77 27.21 0.73
N LEU A 107 -5.46 26.39 -0.08
CA LEU A 107 -6.67 25.68 0.37
C LEU A 107 -6.36 24.69 1.52
N ALA A 108 -5.29 23.91 1.39
CA ALA A 108 -4.89 22.95 2.44
C ALA A 108 -4.53 23.66 3.75
N GLY A 109 -3.91 24.82 3.70
CA GLY A 109 -3.56 25.65 4.87
C GLY A 109 -4.78 26.16 5.67
N ARG A 110 -5.97 26.14 5.07
CA ARG A 110 -7.24 26.53 5.72
C ARG A 110 -7.97 25.35 6.34
N ILE A 111 -7.48 24.12 6.16
CA ILE A 111 -8.12 22.91 6.67
C ILE A 111 -7.36 22.42 7.92
N HIS A 112 -8.06 22.43 9.06
CA HIS A 112 -7.54 21.96 10.33
C HIS A 112 -8.24 20.67 10.71
N LEU A 113 -7.48 19.60 11.00
CA LEU A 113 -8.02 18.33 11.46
C LEU A 113 -7.98 18.30 13.00
N LEU A 114 -9.13 18.03 13.61
CA LEU A 114 -9.20 17.79 15.03
C LEU A 114 -8.88 16.32 15.30
N GLY A 115 -8.01 16.06 16.26
CA GLY A 115 -7.58 14.73 16.69
C GLY A 115 -6.11 14.69 17.05
N ASP A 116 -5.71 13.70 17.82
CA ASP A 116 -4.31 13.47 18.15
C ASP A 116 -3.66 12.63 17.03
N PRO A 117 -2.67 13.16 16.27
CA PRO A 117 -2.01 12.44 15.19
C PRO A 117 -1.18 11.24 15.67
N GLY A 118 -1.04 11.03 16.99
CA GLY A 118 -0.17 10.02 17.58
C GLY A 118 -0.87 8.77 18.14
N THR A 119 -2.20 8.74 18.24
CA THR A 119 -2.93 7.67 18.97
C THR A 119 -3.41 6.51 18.12
N THR A 120 -3.24 6.54 16.81
CA THR A 120 -3.69 5.42 15.98
C THR A 120 -2.65 4.28 16.03
N PRO A 121 -3.06 3.04 16.42
CA PRO A 121 -2.15 1.91 16.49
C PRO A 121 -1.45 1.69 15.14
N SER A 122 -0.12 1.58 15.16
CA SER A 122 0.65 1.32 13.94
C SER A 122 0.40 -0.12 13.49
N VAL A 123 -0.13 -0.29 12.28
CA VAL A 123 -0.22 -1.61 11.64
C VAL A 123 1.15 -1.94 11.04
N PRO A 124 1.80 -3.06 11.41
CA PRO A 124 3.07 -3.45 10.81
C PRO A 124 2.97 -3.55 9.29
N ARG A 125 3.97 -3.02 8.57
CA ARG A 125 3.98 -3.00 7.10
C ARG A 125 3.76 -4.39 6.49
N MET A 126 4.37 -5.44 7.08
CA MET A 126 4.22 -6.81 6.60
C MET A 126 2.77 -7.31 6.71
N VAL A 127 2.02 -6.85 7.72
CA VAL A 127 0.58 -7.14 7.82
C VAL A 127 -0.19 -6.38 6.75
N ALA A 128 0.20 -5.11 6.50
CA ALA A 128 -0.40 -4.31 5.44
C ALA A 128 -0.22 -4.95 4.05
N ASP A 129 0.97 -5.50 3.79
CA ASP A 129 1.32 -6.12 2.52
C ASP A 129 0.81 -7.57 2.38
N ALA A 130 0.21 -8.14 3.42
CA ALA A 130 -0.16 -9.56 3.50
C ALA A 130 -1.06 -10.04 2.35
N LEU A 131 -2.01 -9.22 1.92
CA LEU A 131 -2.91 -9.55 0.81
C LEU A 131 -2.21 -9.52 -0.55
N TYR A 132 -1.18 -8.68 -0.71
CA TYR A 132 -0.45 -8.57 -1.96
C TYR A 132 0.57 -9.69 -2.15
N THR A 133 1.13 -10.20 -1.05
CA THR A 133 2.18 -11.21 -1.10
C THR A 133 1.67 -12.58 -1.49
N ARG A 134 0.38 -12.88 -1.29
CA ARG A 134 -0.25 -14.20 -1.49
C ARG A 134 0.62 -15.32 -0.91
N ARG A 135 1.06 -15.14 0.33
CA ARG A 135 1.90 -16.08 1.05
C ARG A 135 1.29 -16.43 2.40
N VAL A 136 1.60 -17.61 2.88
CA VAL A 136 1.30 -17.98 4.26
C VAL A 136 2.15 -17.12 5.18
N LEU A 137 1.52 -16.55 6.21
CA LEU A 137 2.19 -15.77 7.23
C LEU A 137 2.29 -16.56 8.53
N ARG A 138 3.43 -16.44 9.21
CA ARG A 138 3.56 -16.81 10.61
C ARG A 138 3.50 -15.55 11.44
N ILE A 139 2.50 -15.48 12.34
CA ILE A 139 2.28 -14.32 13.20
C ILE A 139 2.39 -14.69 14.68
N GLY A 140 2.97 -13.79 15.47
CA GLY A 140 2.75 -13.75 16.92
C GLY A 140 1.47 -12.98 17.19
N TYR A 141 0.59 -13.54 18.01
CA TYR A 141 -0.72 -12.94 18.29
C TYR A 141 -1.05 -13.00 19.78
N VAL A 142 -1.48 -11.85 20.33
CA VAL A 142 -1.98 -11.75 21.70
C VAL A 142 -3.51 -11.70 21.66
N ASP A 143 -4.15 -12.68 22.29
CA ASP A 143 -5.61 -12.76 22.31
C ASP A 143 -6.25 -11.79 23.32
N ARG A 144 -7.59 -11.87 23.48
CA ARG A 144 -8.32 -11.00 24.44
C ARG A 144 -7.94 -11.27 25.89
N GLY A 145 -7.51 -12.49 26.21
CA GLY A 145 -7.06 -12.90 27.53
C GLY A 145 -5.59 -12.57 27.81
N GLY A 146 -4.87 -11.94 26.85
CA GLY A 146 -3.44 -11.64 27.01
C GLY A 146 -2.51 -12.82 26.67
N VAL A 147 -3.04 -13.95 26.22
CA VAL A 147 -2.25 -15.13 25.89
C VAL A 147 -1.57 -14.93 24.53
N SER A 148 -0.23 -15.02 24.52
CA SER A 148 0.57 -14.95 23.31
C SER A 148 0.67 -16.33 22.63
N THR A 149 0.46 -16.36 21.33
CA THR A 149 0.49 -17.59 20.54
C THR A 149 1.10 -17.35 19.16
N MET A 150 1.81 -18.35 18.63
CA MET A 150 2.25 -18.35 17.22
C MET A 150 1.16 -18.98 16.35
N ARG A 151 0.87 -18.37 15.21
CA ARG A 151 -0.15 -18.82 14.25
C ARG A 151 0.40 -18.82 12.84
N GLU A 152 0.11 -19.86 12.07
CA GLU A 152 0.23 -19.83 10.62
C GLU A 152 -1.14 -19.52 10.03
N ILE A 153 -1.18 -18.46 9.22
CA ILE A 153 -2.41 -17.94 8.66
C ILE A 153 -2.29 -17.69 7.16
N GLU A 154 -3.39 -17.83 6.47
CA GLU A 154 -3.54 -17.55 5.04
C GLU A 154 -4.40 -16.28 4.89
N PRO A 155 -3.80 -15.13 4.56
CA PRO A 155 -4.53 -13.86 4.45
C PRO A 155 -5.60 -13.89 3.36
N LEU A 156 -6.81 -13.39 3.66
CA LEU A 156 -7.95 -13.36 2.74
C LEU A 156 -8.48 -11.96 2.49
N GLY A 157 -8.43 -11.06 3.49
CA GLY A 157 -8.97 -9.72 3.36
C GLY A 157 -8.83 -8.90 4.63
N TYR A 158 -9.31 -7.66 4.57
CA TYR A 158 -9.40 -6.79 5.73
C TYR A 158 -10.85 -6.40 6.01
N VAL A 159 -11.16 -6.28 7.30
CA VAL A 159 -12.41 -5.67 7.78
C VAL A 159 -12.03 -4.50 8.67
N GLY A 160 -12.48 -3.30 8.32
CA GLY A 160 -12.30 -2.08 9.11
C GLY A 160 -13.55 -1.76 9.92
N THR A 161 -13.36 -1.36 11.16
CA THR A 161 -14.37 -0.69 12.00
C THR A 161 -13.96 0.76 12.23
N ALA A 162 -14.78 1.53 12.93
CA ALA A 162 -14.41 2.91 13.29
C ALA A 162 -13.12 2.98 14.14
N THR A 163 -12.76 1.91 14.87
CA THR A 163 -11.67 1.93 15.84
C THR A 163 -10.54 0.98 15.49
N TYR A 164 -10.82 -0.17 14.86
CA TYR A 164 -9.85 -1.24 14.66
C TYR A 164 -9.91 -1.82 13.26
N TRP A 165 -8.78 -2.36 12.82
CA TRP A 165 -8.66 -3.16 11.63
C TRP A 165 -8.44 -4.63 11.99
N TYR A 166 -9.07 -5.51 11.22
CA TYR A 166 -8.95 -6.95 11.35
C TYR A 166 -8.42 -7.55 10.05
N LEU A 167 -7.37 -8.35 10.16
CA LEU A 167 -6.92 -9.23 9.08
C LEU A 167 -7.78 -10.50 9.14
N MET A 168 -8.57 -10.72 8.12
CA MET A 168 -9.34 -11.95 7.93
C MET A 168 -8.42 -12.99 7.30
N ALA A 169 -8.26 -14.12 7.94
CA ALA A 169 -7.36 -15.17 7.48
C ALA A 169 -7.84 -16.56 7.87
N TRP A 170 -7.52 -17.55 7.07
CA TRP A 170 -7.67 -18.95 7.46
C TRP A 170 -6.57 -19.31 8.47
N CYS A 171 -6.96 -19.73 9.65
CA CYS A 171 -6.05 -20.09 10.71
C CYS A 171 -5.77 -21.60 10.65
N ARG A 172 -4.59 -22.01 10.24
CA ARG A 172 -4.21 -23.44 10.10
C ARG A 172 -4.31 -24.22 11.41
N LEU A 173 -3.98 -23.58 12.54
CA LEU A 173 -4.07 -24.23 13.86
C LEU A 173 -5.51 -24.55 14.25
N ARG A 174 -6.49 -23.76 13.82
CA ARG A 174 -7.91 -23.92 14.17
C ARG A 174 -8.74 -24.48 13.03
N ASP A 175 -8.13 -24.60 11.85
CA ASP A 175 -8.75 -25.04 10.59
C ASP A 175 -10.07 -24.31 10.29
N THR A 176 -10.04 -22.96 10.45
CA THR A 176 -11.22 -22.11 10.25
C THR A 176 -10.83 -20.67 9.94
N LEU A 177 -11.76 -19.92 9.33
CA LEU A 177 -11.65 -18.46 9.16
C LEU A 177 -11.64 -17.77 10.51
N ARG A 178 -10.72 -16.81 10.69
CA ARG A 178 -10.63 -15.99 11.90
C ARG A 178 -10.27 -14.55 11.59
N ALA A 179 -10.73 -13.66 12.46
CA ALA A 179 -10.40 -12.25 12.47
C ALA A 179 -9.25 -11.99 13.45
N PHE A 180 -8.14 -11.46 12.97
CA PHE A 180 -6.99 -11.08 13.78
C PHE A 180 -6.91 -9.55 13.84
N ARG A 181 -7.13 -8.97 15.01
CA ARG A 181 -6.94 -7.53 15.21
C ARG A 181 -5.49 -7.16 14.90
N THR A 182 -5.29 -6.20 14.01
CA THR A 182 -3.94 -5.87 13.51
C THR A 182 -3.03 -5.30 14.59
N ASP A 183 -3.57 -4.57 15.57
CA ASP A 183 -2.84 -4.01 16.70
C ASP A 183 -2.42 -5.05 17.76
N ARG A 184 -2.91 -6.29 17.67
CA ARG A 184 -2.55 -7.42 18.53
C ARG A 184 -1.54 -8.38 17.88
N ILE A 185 -1.12 -8.08 16.67
CA ILE A 185 -0.08 -8.84 15.98
C ILE A 185 1.27 -8.30 16.43
N THR A 186 2.04 -9.10 17.13
CA THR A 186 3.32 -8.72 17.75
C THR A 186 4.52 -9.02 16.86
N SER A 187 4.39 -10.00 15.97
CA SER A 187 5.42 -10.33 14.99
C SER A 187 4.79 -10.90 13.72
N VAL A 188 5.48 -10.71 12.60
CA VAL A 188 5.07 -11.24 11.29
C VAL A 188 6.29 -11.74 10.55
N SER A 189 6.21 -12.92 9.96
CA SER A 189 7.16 -13.41 8.98
C SER A 189 6.42 -14.03 7.79
N VAL A 190 6.92 -13.77 6.60
CA VAL A 190 6.39 -14.33 5.35
C VAL A 190 7.06 -15.67 5.11
N THR A 191 6.28 -16.71 4.85
CA THR A 191 6.82 -18.03 4.48
C THR A 191 7.01 -18.14 2.97
N ALA A 192 7.71 -19.16 2.51
CA ALA A 192 7.82 -19.46 1.07
C ALA A 192 6.55 -20.14 0.52
N GLU A 193 5.62 -20.51 1.38
CA GLU A 193 4.45 -21.29 1.00
C GLU A 193 3.33 -20.44 0.40
N VAL A 194 2.74 -20.92 -0.69
CA VAL A 194 1.56 -20.32 -1.33
C VAL A 194 0.31 -20.98 -0.74
N PRO A 195 -0.65 -20.19 -0.21
CA PRO A 195 -1.86 -20.75 0.37
C PRO A 195 -2.80 -21.32 -0.72
N ILE A 196 -3.67 -22.23 -0.32
CA ILE A 196 -4.76 -22.70 -1.16
C ILE A 196 -5.68 -21.50 -1.46
N PRO A 197 -6.10 -21.30 -2.72
CA PRO A 197 -7.02 -20.22 -3.07
C PRO A 197 -8.34 -20.34 -2.29
N ARG A 198 -8.67 -19.30 -1.52
CA ARG A 198 -9.96 -19.14 -0.83
C ARG A 198 -10.48 -17.73 -1.09
N SER A 199 -11.79 -17.59 -1.16
CA SER A 199 -12.45 -16.29 -1.22
C SER A 199 -13.03 -15.93 0.15
N LEU A 200 -12.98 -14.65 0.47
CA LEU A 200 -13.68 -14.09 1.64
C LEU A 200 -15.04 -13.55 1.16
N ARG A 201 -16.13 -14.12 1.66
CA ARG A 201 -17.49 -13.65 1.37
C ARG A 201 -18.02 -12.86 2.56
N THR A 202 -18.94 -11.94 2.31
CA THR A 202 -19.58 -11.15 3.38
C THR A 202 -20.30 -12.03 4.41
N GLU A 203 -20.89 -13.13 3.96
CA GLU A 203 -21.58 -14.15 4.79
C GLU A 203 -20.63 -14.90 5.74
N ASP A 204 -19.33 -14.98 5.40
CA ASP A 204 -18.32 -15.64 6.24
C ASP A 204 -17.90 -14.78 7.46
N LEU A 205 -18.35 -13.51 7.52
CA LEU A 205 -17.87 -12.52 8.49
C LEU A 205 -18.70 -12.54 9.76
N ASP A 206 -19.52 -13.38 10.12
CA ASP A 206 -20.33 -13.39 11.37
C ASP A 206 -20.72 -11.95 11.84
N ILE A 207 -21.17 -11.14 10.89
CA ILE A 207 -21.58 -9.75 11.08
C ILE A 207 -23.04 -9.62 10.58
N PRO A 208 -23.93 -8.93 11.33
CA PRO A 208 -25.30 -8.77 10.91
C PRO A 208 -25.43 -8.21 9.48
N PRO A 209 -26.38 -8.71 8.67
CA PRO A 209 -26.63 -8.22 7.32
C PRO A 209 -26.82 -6.69 7.29
N GLY A 210 -26.29 -6.03 6.25
CA GLY A 210 -26.41 -4.57 6.07
C GLY A 210 -25.40 -3.71 6.84
N LYS A 211 -24.53 -4.31 7.68
CA LYS A 211 -23.44 -3.57 8.38
C LYS A 211 -22.07 -3.68 7.69
N VAL A 212 -21.95 -4.52 6.67
CA VAL A 212 -20.72 -4.69 5.89
C VAL A 212 -20.96 -4.16 4.49
N HIS A 213 -20.10 -3.25 4.06
CA HIS A 213 -20.08 -2.75 2.69
C HIS A 213 -18.74 -3.10 2.07
N GLN A 214 -18.78 -3.78 0.93
CA GLN A 214 -17.57 -4.04 0.17
C GLN A 214 -17.12 -2.76 -0.52
N LEU A 215 -15.82 -2.47 -0.49
CA LEU A 215 -15.26 -1.36 -1.25
C LEU A 215 -15.41 -1.66 -2.75
N THR A 216 -16.15 -0.82 -3.46
CA THR A 216 -16.26 -0.83 -4.92
C THR A 216 -15.52 0.35 -5.50
N LEU A 217 -14.91 0.16 -6.66
CA LEU A 217 -14.20 1.22 -7.41
C LEU A 217 -15.01 1.67 -8.63
N SER A 218 -16.32 1.45 -8.60
CA SER A 218 -17.27 1.88 -9.65
C SER A 218 -17.88 3.23 -9.35
#